data_25c5b7db5038f853d3b042d536d2a3bd
#
_entry.id   25c5b7db5038f853d3b042d536d2a3bd
#
_cell.length_a   1.000
_cell.length_b   1.000
_cell.length_c   1.000
_cell.angle_alpha   90.00
_cell.angle_beta   90.00
_cell.angle_gamma   90.00
#
_symmetry.space_group_name_H-M   'P 1'
#
loop_
_entity.id
_entity.type
_entity.pdbx_description
1 polymer ?
#
loop_
_entity_poly.entity_id
_entity_poly.type
_entity_poly.pdbx_seq_one_letter_code
_entity_poly.pdbx_strand_id
1 'polypeptide(L)'
;MNVMHYLLFYEYVDDVQEKRKPFRSAHLGAAWKSHDKGELVLGGAYANPVDGALLLFKADSPAVVEEFAKTDPYVLNGLVKRWYVREWTTVAGASSVNPIRPDAA
;
A
#
# COMPACT_ATOMS: atom_id res chain seq x y z
N MET A 1 20.89 7.96 -1.37
CA MET A 1 19.74 7.22 -1.88
C MET A 1 18.48 8.01 -1.65
N ASN A 2 17.68 8.12 -2.68
CA ASN A 2 16.46 8.90 -2.62
C ASN A 2 15.29 8.03 -2.22
N VAL A 3 14.71 8.32 -1.07
CA VAL A 3 13.51 7.64 -0.62
C VAL A 3 12.30 8.36 -1.20
N MET A 4 11.39 7.60 -1.78
CA MET A 4 10.18 8.10 -2.38
C MET A 4 8.96 7.44 -1.75
N HIS A 5 7.81 8.06 -1.94
CA HIS A 5 6.55 7.40 -1.62
C HIS A 5 6.06 6.62 -2.83
N TYR A 6 5.48 5.47 -2.57
CA TYR A 6 4.85 4.62 -3.58
C TYR A 6 3.47 4.24 -3.12
N LEU A 7 2.56 4.16 -4.07
CA LEU A 7 1.19 3.73 -3.82
C LEU A 7 0.99 2.37 -4.44
N LEU A 8 0.52 1.42 -3.64
CA LEU A 8 0.11 0.11 -4.12
C LEU A 8 -1.42 0.10 -4.12
N PHE A 9 -2.00 -0.09 -5.30
CA PHE A 9 -3.44 -0.14 -5.49
C PHE A 9 -3.88 -1.59 -5.65
N TYR A 10 -4.89 -1.98 -4.90
CA TYR A 10 -5.55 -3.28 -5.05
C TYR A 10 -6.96 -3.09 -5.56
N GLU A 11 -7.34 -3.87 -6.55
CA GLU A 11 -8.74 -4.04 -6.96
C GLU A 11 -9.18 -5.41 -6.48
N TYR A 12 -10.17 -5.44 -5.60
CA TYR A 12 -10.63 -6.68 -4.99
C TYR A 12 -11.66 -7.40 -5.86
N VAL A 13 -11.72 -8.71 -5.71
CA VAL A 13 -12.80 -9.52 -6.25
C VAL A 13 -14.10 -9.23 -5.49
N ASP A 14 -15.22 -9.61 -6.07
CA ASP A 14 -16.52 -9.49 -5.42
C ASP A 14 -16.54 -10.32 -4.13
N ASP A 15 -17.29 -9.87 -3.16
CA ASP A 15 -17.49 -10.57 -1.89
C ASP A 15 -16.20 -10.76 -1.08
N VAL A 16 -15.26 -9.83 -1.23
CA VAL A 16 -13.95 -9.91 -0.59
C VAL A 16 -14.04 -9.96 0.93
N GLN A 17 -15.04 -9.31 1.53
CA GLN A 17 -15.18 -9.29 2.99
C GLN A 17 -15.41 -10.68 3.57
N GLU A 18 -16.12 -11.54 2.86
CA GLU A 18 -16.28 -12.94 3.24
C GLU A 18 -15.06 -13.76 2.88
N LYS A 19 -14.58 -13.61 1.64
CA LYS A 19 -13.47 -14.42 1.11
C LYS A 19 -12.16 -14.19 1.84
N ARG A 20 -11.93 -12.99 2.39
CA ARG A 20 -10.68 -12.65 3.06
C ARG A 20 -10.55 -13.26 4.45
N LYS A 21 -11.64 -13.70 5.07
CA LYS A 21 -11.64 -14.15 6.46
C LYS A 21 -10.53 -15.15 6.79
N PRO A 22 -10.29 -16.21 5.99
CA PRO A 22 -9.22 -17.17 6.31
C PRO A 22 -7.82 -16.58 6.17
N PHE A 23 -7.65 -15.49 5.43
CA PHE A 23 -6.34 -14.92 5.08
C PHE A 23 -6.04 -13.60 5.76
N ARG A 24 -7.02 -13.05 6.47
CA ARG A 24 -6.90 -11.68 7.02
C ARG A 24 -5.77 -11.57 8.02
N SER A 25 -5.63 -12.52 8.93
CA SER A 25 -4.58 -12.48 9.94
C SER A 25 -3.20 -12.52 9.30
N ALA A 26 -2.99 -13.39 8.31
CA ALA A 26 -1.71 -13.48 7.62
C ALA A 26 -1.40 -12.22 6.82
N HIS A 27 -2.41 -11.65 6.15
CA HIS A 27 -2.26 -10.39 5.40
C HIS A 27 -1.88 -9.25 6.35
N LEU A 28 -2.59 -9.09 7.45
CA LEU A 28 -2.30 -8.02 8.43
C LEU A 28 -0.92 -8.23 9.05
N GLY A 29 -0.52 -9.48 9.31
CA GLY A 29 0.82 -9.78 9.79
C GLY A 29 1.90 -9.34 8.82
N ALA A 30 1.71 -9.60 7.53
CA ALA A 30 2.65 -9.16 6.50
C ALA A 30 2.73 -7.63 6.43
N ALA A 31 1.57 -6.96 6.53
CA ALA A 31 1.52 -5.50 6.51
C ALA A 31 2.27 -4.88 7.70
N TRP A 32 2.01 -5.37 8.89
CA TRP A 32 2.69 -4.84 10.08
C TRP A 32 4.20 -5.15 10.07
N LYS A 33 4.59 -6.31 9.53
CA LYS A 33 6.01 -6.64 9.38
C LYS A 33 6.70 -5.65 8.44
N SER A 34 6.05 -5.28 7.35
CA SER A 34 6.57 -4.26 6.43
C SER A 34 6.66 -2.89 7.11
N HIS A 35 5.65 -2.55 7.91
CA HIS A 35 5.65 -1.30 8.69
C HIS A 35 6.83 -1.27 9.65
N ASP A 36 7.07 -2.36 10.36
CA ASP A 36 8.15 -2.43 11.36
C ASP A 36 9.53 -2.33 10.72
N LYS A 37 9.65 -2.69 9.45
CA LYS A 37 10.88 -2.46 8.68
C LYS A 37 11.02 -1.02 8.19
N GLY A 38 10.00 -0.18 8.38
CA GLY A 38 10.00 1.20 7.91
C GLY A 38 9.57 1.37 6.46
N GLU A 39 8.94 0.36 5.86
CA GLU A 39 8.52 0.38 4.47
C GLU A 39 7.05 0.78 4.32
N LEU A 40 6.14 0.03 4.91
CA LEU A 40 4.72 0.39 4.88
C LEU A 40 4.44 1.53 5.86
N VAL A 41 3.91 2.63 5.35
CA VAL A 41 3.55 3.80 6.16
C VAL A 41 2.12 3.67 6.67
N LEU A 42 1.21 3.36 5.75
CA LEU A 42 -0.22 3.33 6.05
C LEU A 42 -0.93 2.48 5.00
N GLY A 43 -1.89 1.68 5.41
CA GLY A 43 -2.67 0.88 4.47
C GLY A 43 -4.08 0.65 4.97
N GLY A 44 -5.00 0.46 4.06
CA GLY A 44 -6.38 0.19 4.39
C GLY A 44 -7.24 -0.07 3.17
N ALA A 45 -8.39 -0.67 3.39
CA ALA A 45 -9.36 -0.91 2.35
C ALA A 45 -10.26 0.31 2.15
N TYR A 46 -10.75 0.48 0.93
CA TYR A 46 -11.79 1.48 0.68
C TYR A 46 -13.07 1.07 1.40
N ALA A 47 -13.91 2.06 1.66
CA ALA A 47 -15.20 1.83 2.29
C ALA A 47 -16.31 2.35 1.37
N ASN A 48 -17.44 1.69 1.41
CA ASN A 48 -18.68 2.10 0.72
C ASN A 48 -18.53 2.28 -0.79
N PRO A 49 -18.10 1.25 -1.55
CA PRO A 49 -17.94 -0.16 -1.15
C PRO A 49 -16.52 -0.54 -0.78
N VAL A 50 -16.36 -1.72 -0.21
CA VAL A 50 -15.06 -2.35 0.04
C VAL A 50 -14.67 -3.14 -1.21
N ASP A 51 -14.16 -2.44 -2.20
CA ASP A 51 -13.84 -3.01 -3.51
C ASP A 51 -12.37 -2.89 -3.89
N GLY A 52 -11.56 -2.39 -2.99
CA GLY A 52 -10.13 -2.24 -3.22
C GLY A 52 -9.42 -1.72 -1.99
N ALA A 53 -8.14 -1.48 -2.12
CA ALA A 53 -7.30 -0.99 -1.04
C ALA A 53 -6.20 -0.10 -1.58
N LEU A 54 -5.67 0.73 -0.70
CA LEU A 54 -4.52 1.58 -0.98
C LEU A 54 -3.51 1.39 0.14
N LEU A 55 -2.27 1.12 -0.25
CA LEU A 55 -1.16 0.99 0.69
C LEU A 55 -0.08 1.99 0.30
N LEU A 56 0.35 2.78 1.27
CA LEU A 56 1.39 3.79 1.08
C LEU A 56 2.70 3.26 1.63
N PHE A 57 3.73 3.23 0.79
CA PHE A 57 5.06 2.77 1.15
C PHE A 57 6.08 3.89 1.01
N LYS A 58 7.14 3.76 1.77
CA LYS A 58 8.33 4.60 1.68
C LYS A 58 9.50 3.67 1.36
N ALA A 59 10.11 3.88 0.19
CA ALA A 59 11.17 3.01 -0.28
C ALA A 59 12.06 3.73 -1.30
N ASP A 60 13.21 3.16 -1.59
CA ASP A 60 14.12 3.72 -2.59
C ASP A 60 13.87 3.17 -4.00
N SER A 61 12.99 2.20 -4.13
CA SER A 61 12.59 1.68 -5.45
C SER A 61 11.21 1.03 -5.38
N PRO A 62 10.50 0.91 -6.51
CA PRO A 62 9.21 0.22 -6.53
C PRO A 62 9.34 -1.29 -6.29
N ALA A 63 10.53 -1.86 -6.42
CA ALA A 63 10.75 -3.30 -6.23
C ALA A 63 10.31 -3.79 -4.85
N VAL A 64 10.53 -2.99 -3.82
CA VAL A 64 10.11 -3.31 -2.44
C VAL A 64 8.59 -3.48 -2.37
N VAL A 65 7.87 -2.59 -3.03
CA VAL A 65 6.41 -2.56 -3.02
C VAL A 65 5.85 -3.72 -3.85
N GLU A 66 6.45 -3.96 -5.01
CA GLU A 66 6.07 -5.07 -5.88
C GLU A 66 6.28 -6.41 -5.18
N GLU A 67 7.37 -6.56 -4.46
CA GLU A 67 7.64 -7.78 -3.70
C GLU A 67 6.59 -8.00 -2.60
N PHE A 68 6.17 -6.92 -1.92
CA PHE A 68 5.08 -7.02 -0.96
C PHE A 68 3.82 -7.58 -1.61
N ALA A 69 3.43 -7.02 -2.76
CA ALA A 69 2.22 -7.47 -3.46
C ALA A 69 2.34 -8.93 -3.89
N LYS A 70 3.48 -9.32 -4.44
CA LYS A 70 3.68 -10.68 -4.94
C LYS A 70 3.61 -11.74 -3.85
N THR A 71 3.90 -11.38 -2.62
CA THR A 71 3.93 -12.31 -1.48
C THR A 71 2.75 -12.14 -0.53
N ASP A 72 1.89 -11.16 -0.78
CA ASP A 72 0.72 -10.91 0.07
C ASP A 72 -0.25 -12.10 -0.02
N PRO A 73 -0.65 -12.68 1.12
CA PRO A 73 -1.65 -13.77 1.13
C PRO A 73 -2.93 -13.44 0.37
N TYR A 74 -3.37 -12.19 0.36
CA TYR A 74 -4.55 -11.78 -0.42
C TYR A 74 -4.32 -11.97 -1.92
N VAL A 75 -3.15 -11.58 -2.40
CA VAL A 75 -2.80 -11.74 -3.82
C VAL A 75 -2.63 -13.22 -4.17
N LEU A 76 -1.90 -13.95 -3.33
CA LEU A 76 -1.63 -15.37 -3.55
C LEU A 76 -2.90 -16.22 -3.56
N ASN A 77 -3.94 -15.78 -2.86
CA ASN A 77 -5.19 -16.53 -2.73
C ASN A 77 -6.33 -15.97 -3.59
N GLY A 78 -6.00 -15.16 -4.57
CA GLY A 78 -6.96 -14.74 -5.58
C GLY A 78 -7.99 -13.70 -5.13
N LEU A 79 -7.73 -12.97 -4.05
CA LEU A 79 -8.63 -11.93 -3.56
C LEU A 79 -8.43 -10.58 -4.27
N VAL A 80 -7.30 -10.42 -4.93
CA VAL A 80 -6.94 -9.20 -5.64
C VAL A 80 -6.95 -9.53 -7.13
N LYS A 81 -7.90 -8.98 -7.88
CA LYS A 81 -8.01 -9.25 -9.31
C LYS A 81 -7.01 -8.44 -10.15
N ARG A 82 -6.50 -7.35 -9.58
CA ARG A 82 -5.49 -6.50 -10.22
C ARG A 82 -4.78 -5.69 -9.16
N TRP A 83 -3.47 -5.52 -9.31
CA TRP A 83 -2.71 -4.59 -8.50
C TRP A 83 -1.69 -3.87 -9.36
N TYR A 84 -1.34 -2.64 -8.96
CA TYR A 84 -0.29 -1.87 -9.63
C TYR A 84 0.32 -0.88 -8.65
N VAL A 85 1.53 -0.44 -8.96
CA VAL A 85 2.34 0.47 -8.15
C VAL A 85 2.51 1.78 -8.89
N ARG A 86 2.37 2.91 -8.18
CA ARG A 86 2.67 4.22 -8.71
C ARG A 86 3.64 4.92 -7.78
N GLU A 87 4.66 5.55 -8.35
CA GLU A 87 5.49 6.48 -7.61
C GLU A 87 4.66 7.73 -7.32
N TRP A 88 4.78 8.27 -6.13
CA TRP A 88 4.03 9.42 -5.69
C TRP A 88 4.99 10.48 -5.14
N THR A 89 5.12 11.58 -5.86
CA THR A 89 6.00 12.69 -5.45
C THR A 89 5.22 13.56 -4.46
N THR A 90 5.37 13.26 -3.19
CA THR A 90 4.65 13.97 -2.11
C THR A 90 5.35 15.29 -1.80
N VAL A 91 4.60 16.38 -1.77
CA VAL A 91 5.15 17.73 -1.63
C VAL A 91 4.49 18.54 -0.50
N ALA A 92 3.36 18.10 0.00
CA ALA A 92 2.62 18.81 1.05
C ALA A 92 2.34 17.87 2.20
N GLY A 93 2.57 18.32 3.41
CA GLY A 93 2.39 17.54 4.62
C GLY A 93 3.73 17.19 5.27
N ALA A 94 3.68 16.96 6.59
CA ALA A 94 4.89 16.74 7.39
C ALA A 94 5.69 15.52 6.94
N SER A 95 5.03 14.50 6.41
CA SER A 95 5.69 13.27 5.98
C SER A 95 6.01 13.23 4.49
N SER A 96 5.82 14.34 3.77
CA SER A 96 6.17 14.38 2.34
C SER A 96 7.67 14.19 2.14
N VAL A 97 8.04 13.51 1.05
CA VAL A 97 9.45 13.24 0.75
C VAL A 97 10.17 14.45 0.19
N ASN A 98 9.44 15.38 -0.40
CA ASN A 98 10.00 16.61 -0.97
C ASN A 98 9.08 17.79 -0.63
N PRO A 99 9.03 18.19 0.65
CA PRO A 99 8.08 19.23 1.08
C PRO A 99 8.37 20.57 0.40
N ILE A 100 7.34 21.14 -0.19
CA ILE A 100 7.40 22.42 -0.87
C ILE A 100 6.35 23.34 -0.24
N ARG A 101 6.79 24.44 0.35
CA ARG A 101 5.91 25.46 0.90
C ARG A 101 5.76 26.61 -0.09
N PRO A 102 4.59 27.25 -0.13
CA PRO A 102 4.47 28.44 -0.95
C PRO A 102 5.40 29.53 -0.42
N ASP A 103 5.88 30.37 -1.31
CA ASP A 103 6.70 31.51 -0.91
C ASP A 103 5.93 32.40 0.04
N ALA A 104 6.61 32.91 1.05
CA ALA A 104 6.02 33.80 2.04
C ALA A 104 5.98 35.26 1.57
N ALA A 105 5.85 35.48 0.31
CA ALA A 105 5.88 36.82 -0.28
C ALA A 105 4.65 37.63 0.08
#